data_1aad5dc60ec462262fc240c150a9047b
#
_entry.id   1aad5dc60ec462262fc240c150a9047b
#
_cell.length_a   1.000
_cell.length_b   1.000
_cell.length_c   1.000
_cell.angle_alpha   90.00
_cell.angle_beta   90.00
_cell.angle_gamma   90.00
#
_symmetry.space_group_name_H-M   'P 1'
#
loop_
_entity.id
_entity.type
_entity.pdbx_description
1 polymer ?
#
loop_
_entity_poly.entity_id
_entity_poly.type
_entity_poly.pdbx_seq_one_letter_code
_entity_poly.pdbx_strand_id
1 'polypeptide(L)'
;MKITYIVLVPMLLMMACDNDLDQFPPKQLESSSLTDYAGALNAAYHYQTGTPTPLAIMGDFRADNMLMDEEPYPAFDRFNEDLAGGDLVEQFFRPFYINLYKAILSANNVIDNSEDATEVAEARFVRGLSYFKLVMVFGDVTVNLSPAPDVSDTSILVRQPAASVYSDIIIPDLQAAISGLDNSGLGSGRATQIAARGLLGKIHMYLGDYGNAATELAAVINGAAAAGISLETDFANVVADGNSEVIYATQVSSTVPDVYTAGTEFPGWFSGGDTKSLTPLDPDLVAAFDAVANDTLIGGDLRRALTIDEATSTGNKYTGGLEQDWIELRLSDVILMYAEALNETGSSSTEVLGLLDDIRTRAGLIVLDPAIINTQALVRQAIADERRLELAFEGHRWFDLVRTGTVDAEMGETINPNYHVFPIPNSEVLASGGVITQNPGY
;
A
#
# COMPACT_ATOMS: atom_id res chain seq x y z
N MET A 1 -37.55 -84.94 -22.67
CA MET A 1 -37.26 -83.91 -21.66
C MET A 1 -36.47 -82.81 -22.34
N LYS A 2 -37.08 -81.68 -22.72
CA LYS A 2 -36.43 -80.54 -23.37
C LYS A 2 -36.58 -79.40 -22.39
N ILE A 3 -35.40 -78.88 -21.90
CA ILE A 3 -35.31 -77.77 -20.99
C ILE A 3 -35.18 -76.54 -21.88
N THR A 4 -36.16 -75.65 -21.82
CA THR A 4 -36.13 -74.33 -22.50
C THR A 4 -35.55 -73.29 -21.55
N TYR A 5 -34.43 -72.78 -21.87
CA TYR A 5 -33.83 -71.61 -21.12
C TYR A 5 -34.50 -70.35 -21.65
N ILE A 6 -35.20 -69.64 -20.76
CA ILE A 6 -35.68 -68.28 -20.98
C ILE A 6 -34.52 -67.37 -20.67
N VAL A 7 -33.99 -66.72 -21.68
CA VAL A 7 -32.99 -65.59 -21.53
C VAL A 7 -33.79 -64.34 -21.24
N LEU A 8 -33.87 -63.97 -19.98
CA LEU A 8 -34.35 -62.65 -19.58
C LEU A 8 -33.21 -61.66 -19.72
N VAL A 9 -33.17 -60.85 -20.81
CA VAL A 9 -32.27 -59.74 -21.01
C VAL A 9 -32.75 -58.64 -20.08
N PRO A 10 -31.85 -58.04 -19.21
CA PRO A 10 -32.23 -56.88 -18.42
C PRO A 10 -32.20 -55.65 -19.31
N MET A 11 -33.38 -55.22 -19.76
CA MET A 11 -33.64 -53.94 -20.39
C MET A 11 -33.94 -52.90 -19.30
N LEU A 12 -32.93 -52.60 -18.46
CA LEU A 12 -33.09 -51.68 -17.35
C LEU A 12 -31.73 -51.00 -17.03
N LEU A 13 -31.17 -50.26 -18.01
CA LEU A 13 -30.03 -49.40 -17.79
C LEU A 13 -29.96 -48.30 -18.86
N MET A 14 -31.06 -47.60 -19.11
CA MET A 14 -31.09 -46.40 -19.94
C MET A 14 -32.07 -45.36 -19.36
N MET A 15 -32.00 -45.10 -18.06
CA MET A 15 -32.61 -43.91 -17.44
C MET A 15 -31.76 -43.51 -16.27
N ALA A 16 -30.52 -43.04 -16.57
CA ALA A 16 -29.69 -42.34 -15.63
C ALA A 16 -28.74 -41.42 -16.44
N CYS A 17 -29.32 -40.53 -17.19
CA CYS A 17 -28.74 -39.29 -17.60
C CYS A 17 -29.75 -38.23 -17.26
N ASP A 18 -29.96 -38.02 -16.01
CA ASP A 18 -30.51 -36.78 -15.53
C ASP A 18 -29.39 -35.76 -15.51
N ASN A 19 -29.72 -34.53 -15.85
CA ASN A 19 -28.82 -33.37 -15.97
C ASN A 19 -28.20 -32.92 -14.63
N ASP A 20 -27.82 -33.87 -13.78
CA ASP A 20 -27.18 -33.60 -12.48
C ASP A 20 -25.65 -33.29 -12.60
N LEU A 21 -25.15 -33.17 -13.83
CA LEU A 21 -23.76 -32.75 -14.06
C LEU A 21 -23.53 -31.22 -13.92
N ASP A 22 -24.60 -30.46 -13.82
CA ASP A 22 -24.55 -29.02 -13.57
C ASP A 22 -24.76 -28.64 -12.09
N GLN A 23 -24.58 -29.61 -11.16
CA GLN A 23 -24.55 -29.26 -9.74
C GLN A 23 -23.26 -28.48 -9.44
N PHE A 24 -23.39 -27.15 -9.30
CA PHE A 24 -22.39 -26.35 -8.66
C PHE A 24 -22.04 -26.95 -7.29
N PRO A 25 -20.73 -26.99 -6.92
CA PRO A 25 -20.38 -27.46 -5.59
C PRO A 25 -21.22 -26.70 -4.54
N PRO A 26 -21.83 -27.40 -3.54
CA PRO A 26 -22.76 -26.75 -2.60
C PRO A 26 -22.16 -25.65 -1.73
N LYS A 27 -20.93 -25.22 -2.02
CA LYS A 27 -20.22 -24.10 -1.41
C LYS A 27 -19.94 -22.94 -2.38
N GLN A 28 -20.32 -23.02 -3.66
CA GLN A 28 -20.28 -21.88 -4.57
C GLN A 28 -21.64 -21.19 -4.55
N LEU A 29 -21.72 -20.08 -3.81
CA LEU A 29 -22.82 -19.13 -3.95
C LEU A 29 -22.64 -18.41 -5.29
N GLU A 30 -23.61 -18.49 -6.19
CA GLU A 30 -23.66 -17.56 -7.32
C GLU A 30 -23.82 -16.15 -6.79
N SER A 31 -23.05 -15.19 -7.34
CA SER A 31 -23.16 -13.77 -6.93
C SER A 31 -24.60 -13.24 -7.07
N SER A 32 -25.36 -13.74 -8.05
CA SER A 32 -26.78 -13.42 -8.24
C SER A 32 -27.72 -13.95 -7.14
N SER A 33 -27.27 -14.86 -6.28
CA SER A 33 -28.03 -15.39 -5.14
C SER A 33 -27.71 -14.69 -3.82
N LEU A 34 -26.71 -13.81 -3.78
CA LEU A 34 -26.39 -13.02 -2.61
C LEU A 34 -27.42 -11.89 -2.46
N THR A 35 -27.96 -11.75 -1.27
CA THR A 35 -28.87 -10.65 -0.88
C THR A 35 -28.19 -9.66 0.05
N ASP A 36 -26.94 -9.96 0.47
CA ASP A 36 -26.13 -9.16 1.37
C ASP A 36 -24.68 -9.19 0.88
N TYR A 37 -24.16 -8.01 0.53
CA TYR A 37 -22.81 -7.85 0.00
C TYR A 37 -21.79 -7.40 1.06
N ALA A 38 -22.21 -7.20 2.32
CA ALA A 38 -21.30 -6.86 3.42
C ALA A 38 -20.18 -7.89 3.60
N GLY A 39 -20.46 -9.18 3.37
CA GLY A 39 -19.46 -10.23 3.37
C GLY A 39 -18.40 -10.08 2.28
N ALA A 40 -18.80 -9.70 1.06
CA ALA A 40 -17.88 -9.43 -0.04
C ALA A 40 -17.06 -8.17 0.21
N LEU A 41 -17.69 -7.13 0.77
CA LEU A 41 -17.00 -5.90 1.17
C LEU A 41 -15.96 -6.17 2.27
N ASN A 42 -16.32 -6.94 3.30
CA ASN A 42 -15.39 -7.36 4.34
C ASN A 42 -14.22 -8.16 3.78
N ALA A 43 -14.45 -9.03 2.80
CA ALA A 43 -13.39 -9.76 2.12
C ALA A 43 -12.46 -8.82 1.34
N ALA A 44 -12.99 -7.77 0.70
CA ALA A 44 -12.18 -6.77 0.00
C ALA A 44 -11.20 -6.05 0.95
N TYR A 45 -11.68 -5.66 2.15
CA TYR A 45 -10.82 -5.10 3.21
C TYR A 45 -9.82 -6.13 3.74
N HIS A 46 -10.28 -7.36 4.02
CA HIS A 46 -9.43 -8.42 4.55
C HIS A 46 -8.23 -8.70 3.64
N TYR A 47 -8.41 -8.73 2.33
CA TYR A 47 -7.29 -8.97 1.42
C TYR A 47 -6.23 -7.85 1.44
N GLN A 48 -6.52 -6.66 1.97
CA GLN A 48 -5.49 -5.63 2.17
C GLN A 48 -4.45 -6.07 3.22
N THR A 49 -4.79 -6.96 4.16
CA THR A 49 -3.85 -7.46 5.19
C THR A 49 -2.65 -8.22 4.61
N GLY A 50 -2.73 -8.66 3.36
CA GLY A 50 -1.60 -9.25 2.65
C GLY A 50 -0.57 -8.24 2.11
N THR A 51 -0.75 -6.94 2.32
CA THR A 51 0.10 -5.91 1.72
C THR A 51 1.14 -5.26 2.65
N PRO A 52 0.98 -5.19 3.99
CA PRO A 52 1.86 -4.43 4.86
C PRO A 52 3.33 -4.83 4.79
N THR A 53 3.65 -6.10 5.04
CA THR A 53 5.05 -6.58 4.99
C THR A 53 5.69 -6.38 3.62
N PRO A 54 5.06 -6.78 2.49
CA PRO A 54 5.62 -6.46 1.19
C PRO A 54 5.86 -4.96 0.97
N LEU A 55 4.94 -4.07 1.39
CA LEU A 55 5.12 -2.62 1.25
C LEU A 55 6.26 -2.10 2.10
N ALA A 56 6.40 -2.57 3.36
CA ALA A 56 7.50 -2.22 4.24
C ALA A 56 8.85 -2.57 3.59
N ILE A 57 8.97 -3.80 3.07
CA ILE A 57 10.19 -4.26 2.40
C ILE A 57 10.47 -3.47 1.12
N MET A 58 9.48 -3.31 0.27
CA MET A 58 9.64 -2.57 -0.98
C MET A 58 9.85 -1.06 -0.78
N GLY A 59 9.36 -0.49 0.33
CA GLY A 59 9.44 0.94 0.59
C GLY A 59 10.71 1.37 1.33
N ASP A 60 11.17 0.58 2.31
CA ASP A 60 12.28 0.98 3.17
C ASP A 60 13.55 0.17 2.96
N PHE A 61 13.45 -1.15 2.68
CA PHE A 61 14.64 -1.99 2.44
C PHE A 61 15.14 -1.94 0.98
N ARG A 62 14.36 -1.41 0.05
CA ARG A 62 14.79 -1.11 -1.32
C ARG A 62 15.56 0.21 -1.38
N ALA A 63 15.44 1.04 -0.34
CA ALA A 63 16.00 2.38 -0.25
C ALA A 63 17.11 2.43 0.82
N ASP A 64 17.53 3.63 1.16
CA ASP A 64 18.62 3.98 2.05
C ASP A 64 18.22 4.10 3.54
N ASN A 65 17.20 3.32 3.98
CA ASN A 65 16.77 3.26 5.38
C ASN A 65 17.24 1.98 6.09
N MET A 66 17.22 0.85 5.39
CA MET A 66 17.58 -0.46 5.94
C MET A 66 18.37 -1.27 4.92
N LEU A 67 19.30 -2.10 5.38
CA LEU A 67 20.07 -3.06 4.59
C LEU A 67 19.64 -4.49 4.89
N MET A 68 19.81 -5.38 3.92
CA MET A 68 19.60 -6.81 4.08
C MET A 68 20.86 -7.57 3.71
N ASP A 69 21.55 -8.16 4.70
CA ASP A 69 22.88 -8.77 4.50
C ASP A 69 22.84 -10.24 4.13
N GLU A 70 21.75 -10.97 4.41
CA GLU A 70 21.66 -12.40 4.16
C GLU A 70 20.94 -12.72 2.86
N GLU A 71 21.53 -13.63 2.07
CA GLU A 71 20.91 -14.15 0.85
C GLU A 71 19.56 -14.81 1.15
N PRO A 72 18.52 -14.57 0.33
CA PRO A 72 18.53 -13.87 -0.97
C PRO A 72 18.23 -12.36 -0.89
N TYR A 73 18.08 -11.79 0.29
CA TYR A 73 17.55 -10.44 0.51
C TYR A 73 18.41 -9.28 -0.03
N PRO A 74 19.77 -9.36 -0.11
CA PRO A 74 20.56 -8.31 -0.75
C PRO A 74 20.19 -8.02 -2.21
N ALA A 75 19.38 -8.87 -2.84
CA ALA A 75 18.85 -8.59 -4.18
C ALA A 75 17.99 -7.30 -4.22
N PHE A 76 17.44 -6.87 -3.09
CA PHE A 76 16.73 -5.59 -3.03
C PHE A 76 17.67 -4.40 -3.30
N ASP A 77 18.94 -4.46 -2.90
CA ASP A 77 19.93 -3.38 -3.05
C ASP A 77 20.79 -3.51 -4.31
N ARG A 78 20.71 -4.64 -5.05
CA ARG A 78 21.55 -4.87 -6.22
C ARG A 78 21.03 -4.26 -7.52
N PHE A 79 19.79 -3.87 -7.59
CA PHE A 79 19.12 -3.28 -8.77
C PHE A 79 19.39 -4.04 -10.07
N ASN A 80 19.15 -5.35 -10.04
CA ASN A 80 19.34 -6.26 -11.15
C ASN A 80 18.24 -7.36 -11.19
N GLU A 81 18.40 -8.36 -12.09
CA GLU A 81 17.45 -9.46 -12.26
C GLU A 81 17.37 -10.43 -11.07
N ASP A 82 18.29 -10.40 -10.12
CA ASP A 82 18.28 -11.28 -8.94
C ASP A 82 17.00 -11.09 -8.11
N LEU A 83 16.40 -9.89 -8.16
CA LEU A 83 15.15 -9.60 -7.45
C LEU A 83 13.96 -10.43 -7.96
N ALA A 84 14.02 -10.97 -9.19
CA ALA A 84 13.04 -11.90 -9.73
C ALA A 84 13.27 -13.35 -9.25
N GLY A 85 14.18 -13.57 -8.32
CA GLY A 85 14.45 -14.89 -7.72
C GLY A 85 13.20 -15.50 -7.08
N GLY A 86 13.01 -16.81 -7.25
CA GLY A 86 11.77 -17.49 -6.86
C GLY A 86 11.41 -17.29 -5.39
N ASP A 87 12.37 -17.30 -4.48
CA ASP A 87 12.14 -17.15 -3.04
C ASP A 87 11.57 -15.76 -2.69
N LEU A 88 12.13 -14.69 -3.27
CA LEU A 88 11.68 -13.32 -3.05
C LEU A 88 10.30 -13.07 -3.68
N VAL A 89 10.10 -13.62 -4.88
CA VAL A 89 8.81 -13.53 -5.57
C VAL A 89 7.71 -14.19 -4.77
N GLU A 90 7.91 -15.42 -4.28
CA GLU A 90 6.92 -16.15 -3.49
C GLU A 90 6.71 -15.53 -2.11
N GLN A 91 7.70 -14.88 -1.53
CA GLN A 91 7.60 -14.29 -0.21
C GLN A 91 6.93 -12.90 -0.21
N PHE A 92 7.21 -12.05 -1.21
CA PHE A 92 6.77 -10.65 -1.19
C PHE A 92 5.86 -10.29 -2.38
N PHE A 93 6.30 -10.53 -3.62
CA PHE A 93 5.60 -9.98 -4.78
C PHE A 93 4.32 -10.73 -5.13
N ARG A 94 4.36 -12.07 -5.10
CA ARG A 94 3.19 -12.88 -5.44
C ARG A 94 2.04 -12.73 -4.43
N PRO A 95 2.26 -12.79 -3.12
CA PRO A 95 1.21 -12.54 -2.14
C PRO A 95 0.59 -11.16 -2.27
N PHE A 96 1.41 -10.13 -2.43
CA PHE A 96 0.96 -8.77 -2.65
C PHE A 96 0.07 -8.66 -3.88
N TYR A 97 0.52 -9.21 -5.02
CA TYR A 97 -0.20 -9.22 -6.28
C TYR A 97 -1.55 -9.93 -6.15
N ILE A 98 -1.55 -11.17 -5.66
CA ILE A 98 -2.76 -12.00 -5.58
C ILE A 98 -3.79 -11.40 -4.63
N ASN A 99 -3.38 -10.91 -3.45
CA ASN A 99 -4.32 -10.35 -2.49
C ASN A 99 -4.96 -9.08 -3.01
N LEU A 100 -4.24 -8.22 -3.70
CA LEU A 100 -4.82 -7.02 -4.31
C LEU A 100 -5.83 -7.36 -5.40
N TYR A 101 -5.56 -8.35 -6.25
CA TYR A 101 -6.55 -8.78 -7.25
C TYR A 101 -7.77 -9.47 -6.63
N LYS A 102 -7.61 -10.19 -5.51
CA LYS A 102 -8.75 -10.71 -4.74
C LYS A 102 -9.57 -9.58 -4.12
N ALA A 103 -8.93 -8.55 -3.60
CA ALA A 103 -9.61 -7.35 -3.11
C ALA A 103 -10.41 -6.65 -4.22
N ILE A 104 -9.81 -6.49 -5.40
CA ILE A 104 -10.47 -5.93 -6.59
C ILE A 104 -11.69 -6.76 -7.01
N LEU A 105 -11.54 -8.08 -7.08
CA LEU A 105 -12.65 -8.97 -7.46
C LEU A 105 -13.81 -8.89 -6.47
N SER A 106 -13.50 -8.87 -5.16
CA SER A 106 -14.50 -8.71 -4.11
C SER A 106 -15.18 -7.34 -4.18
N ALA A 107 -14.42 -6.27 -4.41
CA ALA A 107 -14.95 -4.93 -4.58
C ALA A 107 -15.84 -4.81 -5.83
N ASN A 108 -15.44 -5.41 -6.97
CA ASN A 108 -16.26 -5.44 -8.20
C ASN A 108 -17.61 -6.09 -7.93
N ASN A 109 -17.63 -7.17 -7.12
CA ASN A 109 -18.89 -7.84 -6.78
C ASN A 109 -19.84 -6.91 -6.02
N VAL A 110 -19.35 -6.15 -5.07
CA VAL A 110 -20.14 -5.13 -4.34
C VAL A 110 -20.61 -4.03 -5.29
N ILE A 111 -19.70 -3.48 -6.10
CA ILE A 111 -20.00 -2.35 -6.99
C ILE A 111 -21.10 -2.70 -8.00
N ASP A 112 -21.09 -3.92 -8.52
CA ASP A 112 -22.03 -4.31 -9.58
C ASP A 112 -23.40 -4.78 -9.02
N ASN A 113 -23.46 -5.20 -7.77
CA ASN A 113 -24.63 -5.91 -7.28
C ASN A 113 -25.26 -5.31 -6.00
N SER A 114 -24.53 -4.54 -5.17
CA SER A 114 -25.11 -3.92 -3.98
C SER A 114 -25.98 -2.74 -4.35
N GLU A 115 -27.16 -2.61 -3.70
CA GLU A 115 -28.03 -1.45 -3.77
C GLU A 115 -27.72 -0.42 -2.68
N ASP A 116 -26.84 -0.74 -1.72
CA ASP A 116 -26.39 0.18 -0.68
C ASP A 116 -25.29 1.11 -1.23
N ALA A 117 -25.61 2.38 -1.32
CA ALA A 117 -24.70 3.39 -1.88
C ALA A 117 -23.42 3.55 -1.03
N THR A 118 -23.47 3.31 0.27
CA THR A 118 -22.31 3.40 1.16
C THR A 118 -21.38 2.20 0.92
N GLU A 119 -21.92 0.97 0.83
CA GLU A 119 -21.13 -0.21 0.47
C GLU A 119 -20.45 -0.05 -0.88
N VAL A 120 -21.17 0.47 -1.88
CA VAL A 120 -20.60 0.74 -3.22
C VAL A 120 -19.47 1.78 -3.14
N ALA A 121 -19.65 2.85 -2.35
CA ALA A 121 -18.62 3.86 -2.19
C ALA A 121 -17.36 3.33 -1.46
N GLU A 122 -17.53 2.51 -0.42
CA GLU A 122 -16.43 1.82 0.24
C GLU A 122 -15.72 0.85 -0.71
N ALA A 123 -16.45 0.05 -1.47
CA ALA A 123 -15.87 -0.88 -2.44
C ALA A 123 -15.06 -0.15 -3.52
N ARG A 124 -15.52 1.02 -3.98
CA ARG A 124 -14.76 1.87 -4.90
C ARG A 124 -13.47 2.38 -4.26
N PHE A 125 -13.51 2.80 -2.99
CA PHE A 125 -12.29 3.17 -2.27
C PHE A 125 -11.28 2.01 -2.23
N VAL A 126 -11.72 0.81 -1.84
CA VAL A 126 -10.83 -0.37 -1.75
C VAL A 126 -10.28 -0.75 -3.13
N ARG A 127 -11.10 -0.66 -4.19
CA ARG A 127 -10.66 -0.93 -5.56
C ARG A 127 -9.63 0.09 -6.03
N GLY A 128 -9.89 1.38 -5.80
CA GLY A 128 -8.96 2.46 -6.12
C GLY A 128 -7.63 2.31 -5.38
N LEU A 129 -7.65 2.02 -4.06
CA LEU A 129 -6.46 1.74 -3.26
C LEU A 129 -5.68 0.52 -3.78
N SER A 130 -6.40 -0.56 -4.13
CA SER A 130 -5.77 -1.78 -4.64
C SER A 130 -5.07 -1.57 -5.97
N TYR A 131 -5.71 -0.88 -6.92
CA TYR A 131 -5.07 -0.54 -8.19
C TYR A 131 -3.93 0.45 -8.01
N PHE A 132 -4.04 1.43 -7.10
CA PHE A 132 -2.94 2.34 -6.80
C PHE A 132 -1.71 1.57 -6.30
N LYS A 133 -1.87 0.66 -5.34
CA LYS A 133 -0.78 -0.18 -4.84
C LYS A 133 -0.16 -1.03 -5.96
N LEU A 134 -0.98 -1.64 -6.81
CA LEU A 134 -0.50 -2.44 -7.95
C LEU A 134 0.33 -1.60 -8.93
N VAL A 135 -0.17 -0.43 -9.32
CA VAL A 135 0.52 0.45 -10.27
C VAL A 135 1.80 1.02 -9.67
N MET A 136 1.78 1.42 -8.40
CA MET A 136 2.94 1.93 -7.68
C MET A 136 4.09 0.91 -7.66
N VAL A 137 3.77 -0.37 -7.47
CA VAL A 137 4.76 -1.44 -7.37
C VAL A 137 5.16 -2.00 -8.73
N PHE A 138 4.21 -2.27 -9.62
CA PHE A 138 4.47 -3.02 -10.85
C PHE A 138 4.42 -2.19 -12.13
N GLY A 139 4.07 -0.92 -12.06
CA GLY A 139 3.85 -0.09 -13.26
C GLY A 139 2.58 -0.49 -13.99
N ASP A 140 2.69 -0.90 -15.25
CA ASP A 140 1.54 -1.39 -16.02
C ASP A 140 0.95 -2.66 -15.40
N VAL A 141 -0.38 -2.77 -15.34
CA VAL A 141 -1.08 -3.89 -14.68
C VAL A 141 -2.29 -4.36 -15.48
N THR A 142 -2.72 -5.59 -15.24
CA THR A 142 -3.97 -6.08 -15.83
C THR A 142 -5.17 -5.40 -15.15
N VAL A 143 -6.21 -5.14 -15.93
CA VAL A 143 -7.43 -4.49 -15.45
C VAL A 143 -8.62 -5.41 -15.62
N ASN A 144 -9.29 -5.69 -14.50
CA ASN A 144 -10.57 -6.39 -14.48
C ASN A 144 -11.57 -5.61 -13.62
N LEU A 145 -12.67 -5.17 -14.22
CA LEU A 145 -13.76 -4.47 -13.55
C LEU A 145 -15.03 -5.33 -13.40
N SER A 146 -14.99 -6.58 -13.87
CA SER A 146 -16.11 -7.52 -13.76
C SER A 146 -16.01 -8.36 -12.48
N PRO A 147 -17.11 -8.65 -11.78
CA PRO A 147 -17.15 -9.61 -10.68
C PRO A 147 -17.02 -11.07 -11.17
N ALA A 148 -17.30 -11.31 -12.46
CA ALA A 148 -17.23 -12.63 -13.09
C ALA A 148 -16.54 -12.51 -14.45
N PRO A 149 -15.20 -12.36 -14.48
CA PRO A 149 -14.47 -12.23 -15.72
C PRO A 149 -14.56 -13.51 -16.55
N ASP A 150 -14.70 -13.36 -17.86
CA ASP A 150 -14.61 -14.50 -18.78
C ASP A 150 -13.15 -14.97 -18.85
N VAL A 151 -12.86 -16.06 -18.17
CA VAL A 151 -11.52 -16.65 -18.13
C VAL A 151 -11.02 -17.19 -19.49
N SER A 152 -11.93 -17.32 -20.48
CA SER A 152 -11.56 -17.68 -21.84
C SER A 152 -11.10 -16.49 -22.68
N ASP A 153 -11.45 -15.27 -22.28
CA ASP A 153 -10.99 -14.03 -22.93
C ASP A 153 -9.62 -13.61 -22.39
N THR A 154 -8.57 -14.03 -23.06
CA THR A 154 -7.20 -13.68 -22.69
C THR A 154 -6.89 -12.19 -22.86
N SER A 155 -7.73 -11.40 -23.54
CA SER A 155 -7.50 -9.96 -23.71
C SER A 155 -7.56 -9.20 -22.37
N ILE A 156 -8.29 -9.71 -21.39
CA ILE A 156 -8.35 -9.15 -20.03
C ILE A 156 -7.02 -9.26 -19.26
N LEU A 157 -6.13 -10.15 -19.72
CA LEU A 157 -4.81 -10.37 -19.12
C LEU A 157 -3.75 -9.42 -19.68
N VAL A 158 -4.06 -8.65 -20.73
CA VAL A 158 -3.13 -7.65 -21.28
C VAL A 158 -2.96 -6.51 -20.27
N ARG A 159 -1.71 -6.26 -19.89
CA ARG A 159 -1.39 -5.15 -18.99
C ARG A 159 -1.75 -3.82 -19.63
N GLN A 160 -2.42 -2.96 -18.87
CA GLN A 160 -2.80 -1.61 -19.30
C GLN A 160 -1.74 -0.61 -18.78
N PRO A 161 -1.44 0.45 -19.56
CA PRO A 161 -0.53 1.48 -19.09
C PRO A 161 -0.95 2.09 -17.75
N ALA A 162 0.01 2.27 -16.85
CA ALA A 162 -0.22 2.88 -15.53
C ALA A 162 -1.03 4.18 -15.62
N ALA A 163 -0.72 5.04 -16.60
CA ALA A 163 -1.43 6.31 -16.79
C ALA A 163 -2.94 6.11 -17.04
N SER A 164 -3.33 5.09 -17.83
CA SER A 164 -4.74 4.77 -18.08
C SER A 164 -5.42 4.21 -16.83
N VAL A 165 -4.70 3.41 -16.02
CA VAL A 165 -5.26 2.88 -14.76
C VAL A 165 -5.53 4.03 -13.78
N TYR A 166 -4.64 5.03 -13.70
CA TYR A 166 -4.88 6.23 -12.90
C TYR A 166 -6.10 7.02 -13.38
N SER A 167 -6.16 7.35 -14.69
CA SER A 167 -7.22 8.23 -15.22
C SER A 167 -8.59 7.58 -15.27
N ASP A 168 -8.64 6.29 -15.61
CA ASP A 168 -9.90 5.63 -15.97
C ASP A 168 -10.51 4.85 -14.80
N ILE A 169 -9.71 4.54 -13.76
CA ILE A 169 -10.15 3.70 -12.65
C ILE A 169 -9.90 4.36 -11.29
N ILE A 170 -8.63 4.63 -10.95
CA ILE A 170 -8.25 5.03 -9.59
C ILE A 170 -8.90 6.36 -9.20
N ILE A 171 -8.70 7.39 -10.04
CA ILE A 171 -9.25 8.73 -9.78
C ILE A 171 -10.79 8.73 -9.78
N PRO A 172 -11.49 8.16 -10.77
CA PRO A 172 -12.94 8.06 -10.74
C PRO A 172 -13.50 7.29 -9.54
N ASP A 173 -12.87 6.19 -9.14
CA ASP A 173 -13.31 5.42 -7.97
C ASP A 173 -13.18 6.21 -6.68
N LEU A 174 -12.07 6.93 -6.48
CA LEU A 174 -11.90 7.77 -5.29
C LEU A 174 -12.82 8.99 -5.29
N GLN A 175 -13.09 9.61 -6.42
CA GLN A 175 -14.06 10.68 -6.54
C GLN A 175 -15.49 10.21 -6.18
N ALA A 176 -15.84 9.00 -6.61
CA ALA A 176 -17.11 8.39 -6.23
C ALA A 176 -17.15 8.06 -4.73
N ALA A 177 -16.06 7.55 -4.16
CA ALA A 177 -15.94 7.32 -2.73
C ALA A 177 -16.07 8.61 -1.92
N ILE A 178 -15.40 9.70 -2.32
CA ILE A 178 -15.54 11.03 -1.69
C ILE A 178 -16.98 11.51 -1.71
N SER A 179 -17.73 11.23 -2.78
CA SER A 179 -19.11 11.69 -2.93
C SER A 179 -20.11 10.83 -2.14
N GLY A 180 -19.81 9.56 -1.92
CA GLY A 180 -20.71 8.58 -1.28
C GLY A 180 -20.44 8.32 0.19
N LEU A 181 -19.28 8.75 0.72
CA LEU A 181 -18.88 8.52 2.12
C LEU A 181 -18.96 9.78 2.97
N ASP A 182 -19.13 9.58 4.26
CA ASP A 182 -18.91 10.56 5.31
C ASP A 182 -17.71 10.15 6.20
N ASN A 183 -17.53 10.79 7.36
CA ASN A 183 -16.43 10.48 8.27
C ASN A 183 -16.87 9.66 9.51
N SER A 184 -18.08 9.11 9.55
CA SER A 184 -18.59 8.34 10.68
C SER A 184 -17.85 7.02 10.90
N GLY A 185 -17.22 6.49 9.84
CA GLY A 185 -16.41 5.27 9.87
C GLY A 185 -14.97 5.45 10.36
N LEU A 186 -14.55 6.67 10.73
CA LEU A 186 -13.19 6.92 11.17
C LEU A 186 -12.83 6.04 12.39
N GLY A 187 -11.66 5.43 12.39
CA GLY A 187 -11.19 4.54 13.45
C GLY A 187 -11.79 3.13 13.42
N SER A 188 -12.73 2.83 12.52
CA SER A 188 -13.31 1.50 12.38
C SER A 188 -12.62 0.60 11.36
N GLY A 189 -11.54 1.07 10.72
CA GLY A 189 -10.86 0.40 9.59
C GLY A 189 -11.63 0.50 8.27
N ARG A 190 -12.73 1.25 8.25
CA ARG A 190 -13.52 1.49 7.04
C ARG A 190 -13.09 2.76 6.32
N ALA A 191 -13.34 2.79 5.02
CA ALA A 191 -13.13 3.99 4.22
C ALA A 191 -14.01 5.14 4.71
N THR A 192 -13.45 6.34 4.67
CA THR A 192 -14.15 7.58 5.00
C THR A 192 -13.92 8.62 3.92
N GLN A 193 -14.74 9.66 3.90
CA GLN A 193 -14.57 10.74 2.94
C GLN A 193 -13.19 11.39 3.05
N ILE A 194 -12.70 11.62 4.28
CA ILE A 194 -11.39 12.22 4.51
C ILE A 194 -10.24 11.29 4.09
N ALA A 195 -10.39 9.98 4.28
CA ALA A 195 -9.43 9.00 3.80
C ALA A 195 -9.37 8.96 2.26
N ALA A 196 -10.52 8.98 1.60
CA ALA A 196 -10.61 9.00 0.14
C ALA A 196 -9.99 10.27 -0.46
N ARG A 197 -10.20 11.44 0.17
CA ARG A 197 -9.55 12.70 -0.22
C ARG A 197 -8.04 12.65 -0.03
N GLY A 198 -7.58 12.17 1.12
CA GLY A 198 -6.14 12.06 1.39
C GLY A 198 -5.44 11.13 0.42
N LEU A 199 -6.06 9.98 0.10
CA LEU A 199 -5.54 9.06 -0.91
C LEU A 199 -5.55 9.68 -2.31
N LEU A 200 -6.61 10.40 -2.70
CA LEU A 200 -6.65 11.10 -3.98
C LEU A 200 -5.56 12.18 -4.07
N GLY A 201 -5.34 12.94 -2.99
CA GLY A 201 -4.24 13.89 -2.90
C GLY A 201 -2.88 13.23 -3.06
N LYS A 202 -2.64 12.10 -2.39
CA LYS A 202 -1.42 11.29 -2.55
C LYS A 202 -1.23 10.82 -4.00
N ILE A 203 -2.27 10.37 -4.66
CA ILE A 203 -2.24 9.96 -6.06
C ILE A 203 -1.85 11.12 -6.98
N HIS A 204 -2.40 12.30 -6.77
CA HIS A 204 -2.01 13.49 -7.52
C HIS A 204 -0.53 13.86 -7.31
N MET A 205 0.05 13.61 -6.10
CA MET A 205 1.50 13.74 -5.88
C MET A 205 2.30 12.78 -6.76
N TYR A 206 1.86 11.51 -6.87
CA TYR A 206 2.51 10.51 -7.73
C TYR A 206 2.43 10.86 -9.23
N LEU A 207 1.40 11.57 -9.63
CA LEU A 207 1.23 12.06 -11.00
C LEU A 207 1.95 13.40 -11.28
N GLY A 208 2.56 14.04 -10.27
CA GLY A 208 3.12 15.38 -10.38
C GLY A 208 2.06 16.47 -10.58
N ASP A 209 0.80 16.17 -10.35
CA ASP A 209 -0.33 17.10 -10.44
C ASP A 209 -0.49 17.86 -9.11
N TYR A 210 0.51 18.67 -8.79
CA TYR A 210 0.61 19.36 -7.52
C TYR A 210 -0.55 20.31 -7.22
N GLY A 211 -1.20 20.86 -8.25
CA GLY A 211 -2.37 21.74 -8.09
C GLY A 211 -3.58 21.01 -7.53
N ASN A 212 -3.91 19.85 -8.10
CA ASN A 212 -4.99 19.02 -7.61
C ASN A 212 -4.61 18.35 -6.28
N ALA A 213 -3.34 17.93 -6.10
CA ALA A 213 -2.83 17.43 -4.84
C ALA A 213 -3.04 18.44 -3.71
N ALA A 214 -2.63 19.69 -3.90
CA ALA A 214 -2.80 20.76 -2.91
C ALA A 214 -4.29 20.98 -2.57
N THR A 215 -5.18 20.88 -3.53
CA THR A 215 -6.63 21.04 -3.32
C THR A 215 -7.20 19.97 -2.39
N GLU A 216 -6.91 18.70 -2.67
CA GLU A 216 -7.43 17.57 -1.89
C GLU A 216 -6.77 17.49 -0.50
N LEU A 217 -5.45 17.69 -0.41
CA LEU A 217 -4.71 17.65 0.85
C LEU A 217 -5.10 18.82 1.78
N ALA A 218 -5.32 20.01 1.23
CA ALA A 218 -5.87 21.14 2.00
C ALA A 218 -7.26 20.83 2.57
N ALA A 219 -8.11 20.15 1.80
CA ALA A 219 -9.43 19.75 2.27
C ALA A 219 -9.34 18.74 3.44
N VAL A 220 -8.36 17.82 3.41
CA VAL A 220 -8.08 16.91 4.53
C VAL A 220 -7.63 17.70 5.77
N ILE A 221 -6.64 18.57 5.65
CA ILE A 221 -6.10 19.37 6.78
C ILE A 221 -7.20 20.23 7.40
N ASN A 222 -8.00 20.93 6.59
CA ASN A 222 -9.08 21.76 7.04
C ASN A 222 -10.22 20.97 7.70
N GLY A 223 -10.45 19.73 7.28
CA GLY A 223 -11.47 18.83 7.82
C GLY A 223 -11.03 18.01 9.02
N ALA A 224 -9.71 17.90 9.27
CA ALA A 224 -9.11 16.98 10.24
C ALA A 224 -9.69 17.15 11.65
N ALA A 225 -9.69 18.36 12.20
CA ALA A 225 -10.18 18.62 13.55
C ALA A 225 -11.66 18.27 13.71
N ALA A 226 -12.49 18.56 12.70
CA ALA A 226 -13.92 18.23 12.73
C ALA A 226 -14.14 16.70 12.63
N ALA A 227 -13.23 15.97 12.01
CA ALA A 227 -13.23 14.51 11.96
C ALA A 227 -12.63 13.85 13.22
N GLY A 228 -12.04 14.64 14.14
CA GLY A 228 -11.36 14.11 15.32
C GLY A 228 -9.91 13.70 15.08
N ILE A 229 -9.32 14.16 13.99
CA ILE A 229 -7.92 13.89 13.61
C ILE A 229 -7.05 15.06 14.09
N SER A 230 -5.92 14.76 14.70
CA SER A 230 -4.92 15.74 15.13
C SER A 230 -3.54 15.12 15.19
N LEU A 231 -2.48 15.94 15.11
CA LEU A 231 -1.13 15.46 15.33
C LEU A 231 -0.99 14.86 16.73
N GLU A 232 -0.33 13.71 16.83
CA GLU A 232 0.08 13.14 18.11
C GLU A 232 1.09 14.08 18.78
N THR A 233 0.94 14.25 20.10
CA THR A 233 1.85 15.09 20.86
C THR A 233 3.15 14.40 21.23
N ASP A 234 3.13 13.07 21.29
CA ASP A 234 4.28 12.22 21.56
C ASP A 234 4.55 11.33 20.35
N PHE A 235 5.73 11.48 19.75
CA PHE A 235 6.15 10.69 18.60
C PHE A 235 6.14 9.18 18.87
N ALA A 236 6.31 8.74 20.12
CA ALA A 236 6.21 7.32 20.47
C ALA A 236 4.86 6.67 20.13
N ASN A 237 3.81 7.48 19.96
CA ASN A 237 2.46 7.00 19.69
C ASN A 237 2.07 7.09 18.20
N VAL A 238 2.89 7.66 17.31
CA VAL A 238 2.49 7.94 15.90
C VAL A 238 2.16 6.70 15.09
N VAL A 239 2.65 5.53 15.49
CA VAL A 239 2.34 4.24 14.86
C VAL A 239 1.48 3.34 15.75
N ALA A 240 1.01 3.81 16.91
CA ALA A 240 0.10 3.04 17.75
C ALA A 240 -1.28 2.91 17.07
N ASP A 241 -1.89 1.73 17.20
CA ASP A 241 -3.20 1.47 16.59
C ASP A 241 -4.25 2.47 17.09
N GLY A 242 -5.00 3.04 16.13
CA GLY A 242 -6.08 3.97 16.40
C GLY A 242 -5.65 5.29 17.05
N ASN A 243 -4.39 5.71 16.92
CA ASN A 243 -3.92 7.00 17.41
C ASN A 243 -4.60 8.17 16.66
N SER A 244 -4.46 9.39 17.22
CA SER A 244 -5.18 10.57 16.72
C SER A 244 -4.74 11.08 15.34
N GLU A 245 -3.58 10.64 14.83
CA GLU A 245 -3.11 11.02 13.49
C GLU A 245 -3.65 10.12 12.38
N VAL A 246 -4.12 8.90 12.71
CA VAL A 246 -4.50 7.92 11.70
C VAL A 246 -5.74 8.38 10.94
N ILE A 247 -5.59 8.54 9.64
CA ILE A 247 -6.68 8.84 8.71
C ILE A 247 -7.24 7.55 8.13
N TYR A 248 -6.35 6.62 7.77
CA TYR A 248 -6.71 5.29 7.30
C TYR A 248 -5.59 4.28 7.58
N ALA A 249 -5.98 3.11 8.06
CA ALA A 249 -5.07 1.99 8.30
C ALA A 249 -5.68 0.68 7.80
N THR A 250 -4.84 -0.21 7.29
CA THR A 250 -5.17 -1.61 7.08
C THR A 250 -5.12 -2.30 8.44
N GLN A 251 -6.30 -2.59 9.00
CA GLN A 251 -6.41 -3.18 10.33
C GLN A 251 -6.07 -4.66 10.32
N VAL A 252 -5.32 -5.08 11.33
CA VAL A 252 -4.88 -6.45 11.55
C VAL A 252 -5.45 -6.96 12.87
N SER A 253 -5.94 -8.20 12.89
CA SER A 253 -6.50 -8.81 14.10
C SER A 253 -6.19 -10.29 14.18
N SER A 254 -5.65 -10.75 15.30
CA SER A 254 -5.39 -12.17 15.58
C SER A 254 -6.68 -13.00 15.70
N THR A 255 -7.83 -12.36 15.87
CA THR A 255 -9.12 -13.06 15.96
C THR A 255 -9.67 -13.49 14.59
N VAL A 256 -9.19 -12.88 13.52
CA VAL A 256 -9.51 -13.31 12.14
C VAL A 256 -8.40 -14.27 11.72
N PRO A 257 -8.73 -15.54 11.34
CA PRO A 257 -7.74 -16.46 10.84
C PRO A 257 -7.04 -15.81 9.64
N ASP A 258 -5.81 -15.38 9.84
CA ASP A 258 -5.00 -14.82 8.79
C ASP A 258 -4.67 -15.93 7.78
N VAL A 259 -5.17 -15.78 6.57
CA VAL A 259 -4.81 -16.65 5.46
C VAL A 259 -3.36 -16.39 5.06
N TYR A 260 -2.75 -15.30 5.60
CA TYR A 260 -1.46 -14.83 5.19
C TYR A 260 -0.66 -14.17 6.32
N THR A 261 -0.07 -14.98 7.18
CA THR A 261 0.77 -14.52 8.31
C THR A 261 1.95 -13.65 7.88
N ALA A 262 2.50 -13.88 6.67
CA ALA A 262 3.60 -13.07 6.14
C ALA A 262 3.23 -11.59 5.87
N GLY A 263 1.97 -11.27 5.64
CA GLY A 263 1.50 -9.90 5.38
C GLY A 263 1.59 -8.98 6.59
N THR A 264 1.63 -9.53 7.80
CA THR A 264 1.56 -8.80 9.08
C THR A 264 2.86 -8.84 9.87
N GLU A 265 3.93 -9.37 9.29
CA GLU A 265 5.22 -9.56 9.97
C GLU A 265 6.14 -8.32 9.92
N PHE A 266 5.71 -7.20 9.30
CA PHE A 266 6.56 -6.04 9.10
C PHE A 266 7.20 -5.50 10.40
N PRO A 267 6.56 -5.51 11.59
CA PRO A 267 7.24 -5.06 12.81
C PRO A 267 8.50 -5.88 13.12
N GLY A 268 8.43 -7.20 12.92
CA GLY A 268 9.57 -8.10 13.10
C GLY A 268 10.70 -7.86 12.09
N TRP A 269 10.37 -7.46 10.87
CA TRP A 269 11.38 -7.12 9.85
C TRP A 269 12.18 -5.87 10.23
N PHE A 270 11.56 -4.87 10.82
CA PHE A 270 12.26 -3.67 11.29
C PHE A 270 13.01 -3.89 12.62
N SER A 271 12.41 -4.58 13.57
CA SER A 271 12.97 -4.76 14.90
C SER A 271 14.03 -5.85 15.01
N GLY A 272 14.25 -6.64 13.94
CA GLY A 272 15.23 -7.73 13.96
C GLY A 272 14.85 -8.89 14.88
N GLY A 273 13.56 -9.12 15.14
CA GLY A 273 13.08 -10.21 16.00
C GLY A 273 13.40 -11.60 15.43
N ASP A 274 13.88 -12.50 16.28
CA ASP A 274 14.18 -13.91 16.00
C ASP A 274 15.01 -14.16 14.73
N THR A 275 14.37 -14.63 13.67
CA THR A 275 15.02 -14.99 12.39
C THR A 275 15.31 -13.78 11.50
N LYS A 276 14.94 -12.57 11.91
CA LYS A 276 15.04 -11.34 11.12
C LYS A 276 16.12 -10.37 11.64
N SER A 277 17.01 -10.86 12.51
CA SER A 277 18.18 -10.12 13.01
C SER A 277 19.23 -9.75 11.93
N LEU A 278 18.89 -9.96 10.68
CA LEU A 278 19.75 -9.82 9.49
C LEU A 278 19.44 -8.55 8.69
N THR A 279 18.71 -7.61 9.27
CA THR A 279 18.30 -6.37 8.64
C THR A 279 18.94 -5.18 9.36
N PRO A 280 20.26 -4.93 9.16
CA PRO A 280 20.93 -3.81 9.79
C PRO A 280 20.38 -2.48 9.29
N LEU A 281 20.43 -1.47 10.15
CA LEU A 281 20.17 -0.09 9.77
C LEU A 281 21.14 0.34 8.67
N ASP A 282 20.62 1.06 7.68
CA ASP A 282 21.48 1.76 6.75
C ASP A 282 22.22 2.89 7.49
N PRO A 283 23.55 2.99 7.35
CA PRO A 283 24.31 4.12 7.92
C PRO A 283 23.82 5.48 7.46
N ASP A 284 23.20 5.58 6.28
CA ASP A 284 22.70 6.84 5.73
C ASP A 284 21.47 7.35 6.50
N LEU A 285 20.60 6.45 7.02
CA LEU A 285 19.52 6.87 7.92
C LEU A 285 20.07 7.38 9.26
N VAL A 286 21.09 6.72 9.80
CA VAL A 286 21.78 7.18 11.03
C VAL A 286 22.37 8.56 10.81
N ALA A 287 23.09 8.76 9.68
CA ALA A 287 23.67 10.04 9.30
C ALA A 287 22.60 11.14 9.09
N ALA A 288 21.44 10.80 8.56
CA ALA A 288 20.34 11.74 8.41
C ALA A 288 19.82 12.27 9.77
N PHE A 289 19.68 11.40 10.76
CA PHE A 289 19.35 11.82 12.13
C PHE A 289 20.47 12.64 12.77
N ASP A 290 21.74 12.29 12.53
CA ASP A 290 22.90 13.02 13.07
C ASP A 290 23.04 14.41 12.44
N ALA A 291 22.63 14.60 11.19
CA ALA A 291 22.67 15.89 10.50
C ALA A 291 21.79 16.96 11.20
N VAL A 292 20.69 16.57 11.80
CA VAL A 292 19.78 17.48 12.55
C VAL A 292 20.08 17.52 14.05
N ALA A 293 21.09 16.81 14.53
CA ALA A 293 21.39 16.69 15.97
C ALA A 293 21.71 18.02 16.63
N ASN A 294 22.19 19.03 15.88
CA ASN A 294 22.46 20.38 16.37
C ASN A 294 21.28 21.35 16.25
N ASP A 295 20.24 20.98 15.49
CA ASP A 295 19.05 21.81 15.24
C ASP A 295 17.98 21.57 16.31
N THR A 296 18.40 21.47 17.58
CA THR A 296 17.51 20.99 18.65
C THR A 296 17.28 22.03 19.73
N LEU A 297 16.04 22.03 20.26
CA LEU A 297 15.64 22.81 21.43
C LEU A 297 16.03 22.13 22.75
N ILE A 298 16.21 20.81 22.76
CA ILE A 298 16.31 19.98 23.96
C ILE A 298 17.44 18.95 23.96
N GLY A 299 18.39 19.05 23.00
CA GLY A 299 19.60 18.19 22.99
C GLY A 299 19.52 16.95 22.10
N GLY A 300 18.70 16.95 21.07
CA GLY A 300 18.62 15.89 20.05
C GLY A 300 17.24 15.80 19.41
N ASP A 301 17.16 15.13 18.25
CA ASP A 301 15.88 14.75 17.65
C ASP A 301 15.26 13.60 18.48
N LEU A 302 14.11 13.86 19.09
CA LEU A 302 13.41 12.88 19.94
C LEU A 302 12.98 11.61 19.15
N ARG A 303 12.82 11.73 17.85
CA ARG A 303 12.43 10.60 16.97
C ARG A 303 13.55 9.58 16.85
N ARG A 304 14.83 10.02 16.94
CA ARG A 304 15.99 9.17 16.71
C ARG A 304 15.97 7.88 17.54
N ALA A 305 15.89 8.01 18.86
CA ALA A 305 15.87 6.85 19.76
C ALA A 305 14.58 6.00 19.66
N LEU A 306 13.49 6.59 19.16
CA LEU A 306 12.22 5.91 18.94
C LEU A 306 12.15 5.21 17.58
N THR A 307 13.02 5.60 16.65
CA THR A 307 13.03 5.05 15.28
C THR A 307 14.15 4.05 15.07
N ILE A 308 15.35 4.30 15.61
CA ILE A 308 16.53 3.46 15.39
C ILE A 308 17.19 3.02 16.71
N ASP A 309 17.71 1.80 16.71
CA ASP A 309 18.60 1.26 17.75
C ASP A 309 19.94 0.88 17.12
N GLU A 310 20.94 1.77 17.27
CA GLU A 310 22.28 1.52 16.76
C GLU A 310 23.01 0.38 17.47
N ALA A 311 22.67 0.09 18.74
CA ALA A 311 23.34 -0.97 19.48
C ALA A 311 23.01 -2.36 18.92
N THR A 312 21.81 -2.52 18.38
CA THR A 312 21.35 -3.74 17.74
C THR A 312 21.34 -3.64 16.21
N SER A 313 21.59 -2.43 15.67
CA SER A 313 21.50 -2.12 14.24
C SER A 313 20.10 -2.41 13.66
N THR A 314 19.04 -2.02 14.37
CA THR A 314 17.65 -2.34 14.01
C THR A 314 16.74 -1.11 14.07
N GLY A 315 15.55 -1.22 13.46
CA GLY A 315 14.48 -0.27 13.65
C GLY A 315 13.77 -0.48 14.99
N ASN A 316 13.39 0.62 15.65
CA ASN A 316 12.73 0.61 16.96
C ASN A 316 11.34 1.25 16.95
N LYS A 317 10.86 1.70 15.79
CA LYS A 317 9.59 2.42 15.65
C LYS A 317 8.37 1.55 15.97
N TYR A 318 8.41 0.29 15.53
CA TYR A 318 7.33 -0.66 15.78
C TYR A 318 7.69 -1.60 16.92
N THR A 319 6.94 -1.52 18.02
CA THR A 319 7.09 -2.38 19.19
C THR A 319 5.93 -3.38 19.33
N GLY A 320 4.93 -3.29 18.42
CA GLY A 320 3.80 -4.20 18.34
C GLY A 320 4.21 -5.57 17.79
N GLY A 321 3.31 -6.54 17.97
CA GLY A 321 3.46 -7.87 17.40
C GLY A 321 2.79 -7.97 16.01
N LEU A 322 2.34 -9.20 15.69
CA LEU A 322 1.64 -9.50 14.43
C LEU A 322 0.25 -8.84 14.30
N GLU A 323 -0.23 -8.16 15.33
CA GLU A 323 -1.52 -7.47 15.36
C GLU A 323 -1.40 -5.96 15.06
N GLN A 324 -0.18 -5.48 14.79
CA GLN A 324 0.06 -4.07 14.49
C GLN A 324 -0.65 -3.67 13.19
N ASP A 325 -1.48 -2.62 13.26
CA ASP A 325 -2.11 -2.03 12.08
C ASP A 325 -1.06 -1.38 11.16
N TRP A 326 -1.29 -1.48 9.85
CA TRP A 326 -0.49 -0.78 8.86
C TRP A 326 -1.14 0.55 8.51
N ILE A 327 -0.46 1.64 8.84
CA ILE A 327 -0.94 2.99 8.54
C ILE A 327 -0.71 3.29 7.06
N GLU A 328 -1.80 3.42 6.32
CA GLU A 328 -1.79 3.80 4.89
C GLU A 328 -1.67 5.32 4.72
N LEU A 329 -2.26 6.06 5.67
CA LEU A 329 -2.29 7.51 5.65
C LEU A 329 -2.48 8.08 7.05
N ARG A 330 -1.60 9.00 7.45
CA ARG A 330 -1.70 9.78 8.68
C ARG A 330 -1.51 11.28 8.44
N LEU A 331 -1.88 12.09 9.40
CA LEU A 331 -1.94 13.55 9.22
C LEU A 331 -0.58 14.17 8.90
N SER A 332 0.52 13.70 9.50
CA SER A 332 1.87 14.20 9.19
C SER A 332 2.25 13.95 7.73
N ASP A 333 1.93 12.75 7.16
CA ASP A 333 2.17 12.48 5.73
C ASP A 333 1.38 13.46 4.85
N VAL A 334 0.12 13.71 5.19
CA VAL A 334 -0.73 14.67 4.47
C VAL A 334 -0.15 16.09 4.54
N ILE A 335 0.30 16.53 5.71
CA ILE A 335 0.90 17.88 5.88
C ILE A 335 2.17 18.00 5.05
N LEU A 336 3.05 17.00 5.09
CA LEU A 336 4.32 17.02 4.34
C LEU A 336 4.08 16.95 2.82
N MET A 337 3.12 16.15 2.34
CA MET A 337 2.71 16.17 0.92
C MET A 337 2.09 17.52 0.52
N TYR A 338 1.29 18.13 1.39
CA TYR A 338 0.72 19.44 1.12
C TYR A 338 1.80 20.52 1.03
N ALA A 339 2.78 20.51 1.95
CA ALA A 339 3.93 21.40 1.90
C ALA A 339 4.72 21.25 0.58
N GLU A 340 4.96 20.02 0.14
CA GLU A 340 5.61 19.73 -1.15
C GLU A 340 4.77 20.28 -2.32
N ALA A 341 3.47 20.00 -2.35
CA ALA A 341 2.59 20.49 -3.41
C ALA A 341 2.56 22.00 -3.51
N LEU A 342 2.53 22.70 -2.37
CA LEU A 342 2.60 24.16 -2.32
C LEU A 342 3.96 24.68 -2.80
N ASN A 343 5.06 24.05 -2.42
CA ASN A 343 6.39 24.41 -2.90
C ASN A 343 6.48 24.27 -4.42
N GLU A 344 5.99 23.16 -4.97
CA GLU A 344 6.04 22.93 -6.42
C GLU A 344 5.11 23.83 -7.22
N THR A 345 4.05 24.36 -6.61
CA THR A 345 3.15 25.34 -7.22
C THR A 345 3.58 26.80 -6.98
N GLY A 346 4.70 27.04 -6.27
CA GLY A 346 5.33 28.34 -6.14
C GLY A 346 4.85 29.19 -4.96
N SER A 347 4.31 28.57 -3.92
CA SER A 347 4.02 29.25 -2.65
C SER A 347 5.31 29.77 -1.99
N SER A 348 5.16 30.74 -1.09
CA SER A 348 6.31 31.33 -0.40
C SER A 348 6.99 30.35 0.56
N SER A 349 8.32 30.44 0.71
CA SER A 349 9.07 29.62 1.67
C SER A 349 8.51 29.76 3.09
N THR A 350 8.07 30.95 3.50
CA THR A 350 7.47 31.18 4.82
C THR A 350 6.19 30.38 5.03
N GLU A 351 5.32 30.34 4.03
CA GLU A 351 4.06 29.57 4.09
C GLU A 351 4.35 28.08 4.15
N VAL A 352 5.22 27.58 3.27
CA VAL A 352 5.53 26.16 3.15
C VAL A 352 6.26 25.64 4.39
N LEU A 353 7.30 26.32 4.85
CA LEU A 353 8.07 25.91 6.03
C LEU A 353 7.23 25.97 7.31
N GLY A 354 6.29 26.92 7.40
CA GLY A 354 5.36 27.00 8.53
C GLY A 354 4.48 25.75 8.70
N LEU A 355 4.26 24.95 7.65
CA LEU A 355 3.56 23.68 7.76
C LEU A 355 4.37 22.59 8.48
N LEU A 356 5.70 22.71 8.49
CA LEU A 356 6.61 21.77 9.15
C LEU A 356 6.80 22.07 10.64
N ASP A 357 6.41 23.28 11.10
CA ASP A 357 6.72 23.78 12.44
C ASP A 357 6.20 22.85 13.56
N ASP A 358 4.98 22.38 13.47
CA ASP A 358 4.38 21.50 14.50
C ASP A 358 5.07 20.13 14.52
N ILE A 359 5.40 19.57 13.34
CA ILE A 359 6.09 18.28 13.21
C ILE A 359 7.50 18.40 13.82
N ARG A 360 8.24 19.43 13.48
CA ARG A 360 9.59 19.69 13.99
C ARG A 360 9.59 19.99 15.48
N THR A 361 8.65 20.81 15.95
CA THR A 361 8.51 21.15 17.37
C THR A 361 8.23 19.90 18.22
N ARG A 362 7.33 19.01 17.76
CA ARG A 362 7.08 17.71 18.40
C ARG A 362 8.34 16.85 18.45
N ALA A 363 9.16 16.87 17.40
CA ALA A 363 10.45 16.18 17.34
C ALA A 363 11.55 16.83 18.22
N GLY A 364 11.26 17.95 18.90
CA GLY A 364 12.22 18.70 19.68
C GLY A 364 13.22 19.53 18.85
N LEU A 365 12.93 19.73 17.57
CA LEU A 365 13.74 20.51 16.64
C LEU A 365 13.32 21.97 16.59
N ILE A 366 14.25 22.84 16.24
CA ILE A 366 13.94 24.24 15.92
C ILE A 366 13.20 24.32 14.60
N VAL A 367 12.35 25.33 14.47
CA VAL A 367 11.67 25.64 13.21
C VAL A 367 12.66 26.14 12.17
N LEU A 368 12.37 25.88 10.89
CA LEU A 368 13.24 26.28 9.79
C LEU A 368 13.11 27.78 9.50
N ASP A 369 14.26 28.46 9.31
CA ASP A 369 14.27 29.90 9.03
C ASP A 369 14.06 30.17 7.52
N PRO A 370 12.92 30.77 7.12
CA PRO A 370 12.67 31.09 5.72
C PRO A 370 13.61 32.20 5.17
N ALA A 371 14.36 32.88 6.01
CA ALA A 371 15.41 33.79 5.54
C ALA A 371 16.63 33.03 5.05
N ILE A 372 16.87 31.83 5.54
CA ILE A 372 17.98 30.94 5.14
C ILE A 372 17.50 29.98 4.06
N ILE A 373 16.38 29.30 4.29
CA ILE A 373 15.77 28.32 3.37
C ILE A 373 14.75 29.08 2.51
N ASN A 374 15.24 29.81 1.52
CA ASN A 374 14.46 30.82 0.80
C ASN A 374 14.28 30.56 -0.70
N THR A 375 14.78 29.43 -1.22
CA THR A 375 14.56 29.03 -2.61
C THR A 375 13.71 27.76 -2.67
N GLN A 376 12.95 27.57 -3.76
CA GLN A 376 12.16 26.37 -3.99
C GLN A 376 12.98 25.09 -3.82
N ALA A 377 14.24 25.08 -4.31
CA ALA A 377 15.11 23.91 -4.20
C ALA A 377 15.52 23.61 -2.75
N LEU A 378 15.86 24.64 -1.94
CA LEU A 378 16.18 24.47 -0.52
C LEU A 378 14.96 24.02 0.28
N VAL A 379 13.77 24.56 -0.02
CA VAL A 379 12.52 24.15 0.62
C VAL A 379 12.18 22.71 0.26
N ARG A 380 12.34 22.33 -1.02
CA ARG A 380 12.15 20.94 -1.48
C ARG A 380 13.03 19.97 -0.71
N GLN A 381 14.32 20.29 -0.54
CA GLN A 381 15.24 19.44 0.23
C GLN A 381 14.81 19.35 1.69
N ALA A 382 14.47 20.47 2.33
CA ALA A 382 14.02 20.50 3.72
C ALA A 382 12.76 19.65 3.95
N ILE A 383 11.81 19.64 3.00
CA ILE A 383 10.62 18.77 3.06
C ILE A 383 11.03 17.31 2.89
N ALA A 384 11.91 16.99 1.95
CA ALA A 384 12.37 15.62 1.70
C ALA A 384 13.10 15.05 2.93
N ASP A 385 13.97 15.84 3.56
CA ASP A 385 14.69 15.47 4.77
C ASP A 385 13.70 15.22 5.93
N GLU A 386 12.74 16.13 6.13
CA GLU A 386 11.74 15.97 7.18
C GLU A 386 10.84 14.73 6.94
N ARG A 387 10.44 14.48 5.69
CA ARG A 387 9.67 13.27 5.34
C ARG A 387 10.46 12.00 5.64
N ARG A 388 11.75 11.94 5.31
CA ARG A 388 12.60 10.79 5.59
C ARG A 388 12.63 10.45 7.08
N LEU A 389 12.87 11.47 7.94
CA LEU A 389 12.98 11.27 9.38
C LEU A 389 11.62 10.98 10.05
N GLU A 390 10.57 11.65 9.61
CA GLU A 390 9.23 11.52 10.17
C GLU A 390 8.59 10.18 9.79
N LEU A 391 8.72 9.77 8.54
CA LEU A 391 8.03 8.61 7.96
C LEU A 391 8.93 7.38 7.78
N ALA A 392 10.14 7.36 8.37
CA ALA A 392 11.01 6.19 8.34
C ALA A 392 10.26 4.94 8.80
N PHE A 393 10.42 3.84 8.07
CA PHE A 393 9.80 2.53 8.30
C PHE A 393 8.27 2.47 8.08
N GLU A 394 7.70 3.45 7.39
CA GLU A 394 6.28 3.45 7.01
C GLU A 394 6.06 3.11 5.52
N GLY A 395 7.07 2.52 4.85
CA GLY A 395 6.95 2.04 3.47
C GLY A 395 6.96 3.15 2.40
N HIS A 396 7.47 4.34 2.73
CA HIS A 396 7.41 5.49 1.82
C HIS A 396 8.69 5.73 1.01
N ARG A 397 9.87 5.49 1.59
CA ARG A 397 11.14 6.05 1.11
C ARG A 397 11.43 5.75 -0.35
N TRP A 398 11.43 4.49 -0.78
CA TRP A 398 11.68 4.11 -2.18
C TRP A 398 10.71 4.78 -3.16
N PHE A 399 9.44 4.74 -2.84
CA PHE A 399 8.40 5.32 -3.69
C PHE A 399 8.47 6.84 -3.74
N ASP A 400 8.89 7.51 -2.66
CA ASP A 400 9.16 8.94 -2.65
C ASP A 400 10.35 9.27 -3.57
N LEU A 401 11.46 8.52 -3.50
CA LEU A 401 12.62 8.71 -4.36
C LEU A 401 12.27 8.54 -5.85
N VAL A 402 11.47 7.52 -6.18
CA VAL A 402 11.06 7.26 -7.56
C VAL A 402 10.16 8.39 -8.09
N ARG A 403 9.12 8.79 -7.34
CA ARG A 403 8.17 9.81 -7.80
C ARG A 403 8.78 11.21 -7.91
N THR A 404 9.79 11.52 -7.07
CA THR A 404 10.50 12.80 -7.11
C THR A 404 11.69 12.82 -8.08
N GLY A 405 12.07 11.64 -8.61
CA GLY A 405 13.21 11.51 -9.52
C GLY A 405 14.56 11.70 -8.84
N THR A 406 14.65 11.45 -7.54
CA THR A 406 15.87 11.63 -6.75
C THR A 406 16.63 10.33 -6.47
N VAL A 407 16.20 9.21 -7.03
CA VAL A 407 16.78 7.88 -6.80
C VAL A 407 18.30 7.89 -6.92
N ASP A 408 18.85 8.33 -8.07
CA ASP A 408 20.30 8.30 -8.33
C ASP A 408 21.10 9.17 -7.34
N ALA A 409 20.53 10.29 -6.94
CA ALA A 409 21.20 11.22 -6.04
C ALA A 409 21.25 10.71 -4.60
N GLU A 410 20.16 10.14 -4.13
CA GLU A 410 20.04 9.66 -2.75
C GLU A 410 20.72 8.30 -2.57
N MET A 411 20.62 7.39 -3.56
CA MET A 411 21.29 6.09 -3.52
C MET A 411 22.80 6.16 -3.87
N GLY A 412 23.30 7.33 -4.30
CA GLY A 412 24.71 7.53 -4.60
C GLY A 412 25.23 6.80 -5.85
N GLU A 413 24.34 6.21 -6.65
CA GLU A 413 24.66 5.52 -7.89
C GLU A 413 23.57 5.71 -8.95
N THR A 414 23.89 5.44 -10.22
CA THR A 414 22.91 5.50 -11.31
C THR A 414 22.16 4.17 -11.42
N ILE A 415 20.88 4.21 -11.11
CA ILE A 415 20.01 3.04 -11.14
C ILE A 415 19.21 3.00 -12.44
N ASN A 416 19.25 1.88 -13.15
CA ASN A 416 18.46 1.73 -14.37
C ASN A 416 16.97 1.86 -14.05
N PRO A 417 16.22 2.77 -14.74
CA PRO A 417 14.78 2.99 -14.49
C PRO A 417 13.91 1.73 -14.59
N ASN A 418 14.36 0.67 -15.27
CA ASN A 418 13.66 -0.61 -15.26
C ASN A 418 13.49 -1.18 -13.85
N TYR A 419 14.39 -0.87 -12.93
CA TYR A 419 14.37 -1.31 -11.54
C TYR A 419 13.66 -0.35 -10.58
N HIS A 420 13.03 0.70 -11.10
CA HIS A 420 12.15 1.57 -10.30
C HIS A 420 10.83 0.86 -9.94
N VAL A 421 10.43 -0.14 -10.70
CA VAL A 421 9.29 -1.04 -10.44
C VAL A 421 9.78 -2.44 -10.11
N PHE A 422 8.91 -3.29 -9.63
CA PHE A 422 9.23 -4.63 -9.15
C PHE A 422 8.81 -5.71 -10.16
N PRO A 423 9.35 -6.94 -10.05
CA PRO A 423 9.03 -8.01 -10.99
C PRO A 423 7.58 -8.49 -10.84
N ILE A 424 6.91 -8.72 -11.96
CA ILE A 424 5.63 -9.44 -11.98
C ILE A 424 5.90 -10.91 -11.55
N PRO A 425 5.08 -11.50 -10.67
CA PRO A 425 5.27 -12.89 -10.28
C PRO A 425 5.32 -13.84 -11.49
N ASN A 426 6.38 -14.62 -11.60
CA ASN A 426 6.60 -15.52 -12.74
C ASN A 426 5.48 -16.57 -12.91
N SER A 427 4.84 -16.96 -11.80
CA SER A 427 3.65 -17.83 -11.83
C SER A 427 2.51 -17.23 -12.67
N GLU A 428 2.30 -15.92 -12.58
CA GLU A 428 1.24 -15.22 -13.32
C GLU A 428 1.59 -15.07 -14.80
N VAL A 429 2.87 -14.76 -15.09
CA VAL A 429 3.38 -14.72 -16.48
C VAL A 429 3.19 -16.09 -17.16
N LEU A 430 3.57 -17.17 -16.49
CA LEU A 430 3.46 -18.53 -17.02
C LEU A 430 1.99 -18.99 -17.12
N ALA A 431 1.17 -18.73 -16.09
CA ALA A 431 -0.24 -19.11 -16.09
C ALA A 431 -1.05 -18.41 -17.20
N SER A 432 -0.67 -17.18 -17.55
CA SER A 432 -1.28 -16.45 -18.67
C SER A 432 -0.84 -16.91 -20.06
N GLY A 433 0.09 -17.88 -20.14
CA GLY A 433 0.69 -18.27 -21.42
C GLY A 433 1.57 -17.17 -22.04
N GLY A 434 2.06 -16.24 -21.23
CA GLY A 434 2.90 -15.11 -21.65
C GLY A 434 2.10 -13.88 -22.13
N VAL A 435 0.78 -13.86 -21.94
CA VAL A 435 -0.03 -12.66 -22.21
C VAL A 435 0.30 -11.56 -21.20
N ILE A 436 0.39 -11.92 -19.92
CA ILE A 436 1.00 -11.05 -18.91
C ILE A 436 2.51 -11.04 -19.17
N THR A 437 3.04 -9.88 -19.52
CA THR A 437 4.48 -9.72 -19.79
C THR A 437 5.23 -9.32 -18.51
N GLN A 438 6.49 -9.74 -18.40
CA GLN A 438 7.37 -9.31 -17.32
C GLN A 438 7.79 -7.85 -17.50
N ASN A 439 8.14 -7.17 -16.41
CA ASN A 439 8.78 -5.86 -16.46
C ASN A 439 10.18 -5.96 -17.07
N PRO A 440 10.61 -4.97 -17.89
CA PRO A 440 11.96 -4.94 -18.43
C PRO A 440 13.01 -5.01 -17.32
N GLY A 441 14.05 -5.82 -17.53
CA GLY A 441 15.13 -6.01 -16.54
C GLY A 441 14.96 -7.25 -15.67
N TYR A 442 13.78 -7.89 -15.68
CA TYR A 442 13.49 -9.09 -14.88
C TYR A 442 13.17 -10.32 -15.71
#